data_54030750793a221b6dd02eb2d648a8c6
#
_entry.id   54030750793a221b6dd02eb2d648a8c6
#
_cell.length_a   1.000
_cell.length_b   1.000
_cell.length_c   1.000
_cell.angle_alpha   90.00
_cell.angle_beta   90.00
_cell.angle_gamma   90.00
#
_symmetry.space_group_name_H-M   'P 1'
#
loop_
_entity.id
_entity.type
_entity.pdbx_description
1 polymer ?
#
loop_
_entity_poly.entity_id
_entity_poly.type
_entity_poly.pdbx_seq_one_letter_code
_entity_poly.pdbx_strand_id
1 'polypeptide(L)'
;MNDPKASRLPPRQQLVKADKWPLVGELPPNDWDRPWTLSIEGGCSAPRTWSLTELQQGFKIDQTLDIHCVTRWSKFDMKVTGVPLLCLMEEVRPNSDIKFASFVARSDRNHSTSLSLKDIQRIQPIVAWEVDGVPLSKEHGGPLRLITPGKYFYKSLKWLERIELLVQDRLGYWERESGYH
;
A
#
# COMPACT_ATOMS: atom_id res chain seq x y z
N MET A 1 -30.64 11.34 15.94
CA MET A 1 -29.52 10.42 16.23
C MET A 1 -28.51 10.53 15.09
N ASN A 2 -27.30 11.00 15.38
CA ASN A 2 -26.27 11.05 14.35
C ASN A 2 -25.85 9.60 14.02
N ASP A 3 -25.99 9.20 12.76
CA ASP A 3 -25.48 7.92 12.29
C ASP A 3 -23.94 7.88 12.51
N PRO A 4 -23.41 6.97 13.34
CA PRO A 4 -21.98 6.88 13.59
C PRO A 4 -21.16 6.61 12.31
N LYS A 5 -21.78 6.11 11.24
CA LYS A 5 -21.15 5.96 9.93
C LYS A 5 -21.01 7.30 9.19
N ALA A 6 -21.91 8.24 9.40
CA ALA A 6 -21.86 9.53 8.74
C ALA A 6 -20.63 10.36 9.14
N SER A 7 -20.14 10.22 10.39
CA SER A 7 -18.95 10.92 10.88
C SER A 7 -17.63 10.38 10.31
N ARG A 8 -17.63 9.13 9.79
CA ARG A 8 -16.46 8.45 9.19
C ARG A 8 -16.36 8.71 7.67
N LEU A 9 -17.44 9.20 7.06
CA LEU A 9 -17.49 9.41 5.62
C LEU A 9 -16.98 10.82 5.26
N PRO A 10 -15.87 10.96 4.53
CA PRO A 10 -15.39 12.26 4.09
C PRO A 10 -16.42 12.95 3.17
N PRO A 11 -16.40 14.30 3.11
CA PRO A 11 -17.31 15.04 2.24
C PRO A 11 -17.29 14.56 0.80
N ARG A 12 -18.46 14.45 0.18
CA ARG A 12 -18.65 14.02 -1.22
C ARG A 12 -18.24 12.57 -1.52
N GLN A 13 -18.02 11.75 -0.51
CA GLN A 13 -17.79 10.31 -0.67
C GLN A 13 -19.13 9.55 -0.59
N GLN A 14 -19.20 8.41 -1.29
CA GLN A 14 -20.31 7.47 -1.23
C GLN A 14 -19.84 6.17 -0.60
N LEU A 15 -20.55 5.71 0.43
CA LEU A 15 -20.28 4.42 1.05
C LEU A 15 -20.72 3.30 0.11
N VAL A 16 -19.79 2.42 -0.26
CA VAL A 16 -20.12 1.23 -1.03
C VAL A 16 -20.72 0.15 -0.12
N LYS A 17 -21.50 -0.77 -0.70
CA LYS A 17 -22.01 -1.94 0.03
C LYS A 17 -20.86 -2.78 0.57
N ALA A 18 -21.04 -3.42 1.72
CA ALA A 18 -19.99 -4.18 2.39
C ALA A 18 -19.36 -5.28 1.51
N ASP A 19 -20.17 -5.94 0.68
CA ASP A 19 -19.76 -6.99 -0.27
C ASP A 19 -19.09 -6.44 -1.55
N LYS A 20 -19.02 -5.11 -1.72
CA LYS A 20 -18.45 -4.48 -2.91
C LYS A 20 -17.09 -3.85 -2.62
N TRP A 21 -16.22 -4.03 -3.59
CA TRP A 21 -14.94 -3.32 -3.68
C TRP A 21 -14.74 -2.89 -5.13
N PRO A 22 -14.97 -1.61 -5.46
CA PRO A 22 -14.85 -1.13 -6.83
C PRO A 22 -13.46 -1.35 -7.41
N LEU A 23 -13.41 -1.82 -8.63
CA LEU A 23 -12.17 -1.92 -9.40
C LEU A 23 -11.90 -0.57 -10.06
N VAL A 24 -10.77 0.04 -9.70
CA VAL A 24 -10.35 1.33 -10.24
C VAL A 24 -8.85 1.33 -10.50
N GLY A 25 -8.43 2.20 -11.41
CA GLY A 25 -7.02 2.40 -11.75
C GLY A 25 -6.51 1.36 -12.73
N GLU A 26 -5.29 0.93 -12.51
CA GLU A 26 -4.51 0.15 -13.45
C GLU A 26 -4.96 -1.30 -13.61
N LEU A 27 -4.69 -1.84 -14.79
CA LEU A 27 -4.80 -3.27 -15.09
C LEU A 27 -3.62 -4.05 -14.50
N PRO A 28 -3.81 -5.34 -14.19
CA PRO A 28 -2.73 -6.19 -13.73
C PRO A 28 -1.60 -6.28 -14.77
N PRO A 29 -0.33 -6.45 -14.33
CA PRO A 29 0.80 -6.60 -15.24
C PRO A 29 0.69 -7.88 -16.07
N ASN A 30 1.28 -7.86 -17.27
CA ASN A 30 1.27 -9.02 -18.18
C ASN A 30 2.02 -10.22 -17.62
N ASP A 31 3.07 -9.97 -16.82
CA ASP A 31 3.90 -11.00 -16.17
C ASP A 31 3.46 -11.32 -14.74
N TRP A 32 2.16 -11.18 -14.43
CA TRP A 32 1.62 -11.40 -13.09
C TRP A 32 1.94 -12.78 -12.52
N ASP A 33 2.03 -13.80 -13.35
CA ASP A 33 2.31 -15.18 -12.94
C ASP A 33 3.80 -15.45 -12.57
N ARG A 34 4.70 -14.50 -12.83
CA ARG A 34 6.09 -14.58 -12.37
C ARG A 34 6.15 -14.62 -10.84
N PRO A 35 7.01 -15.42 -10.21
CA PRO A 35 7.14 -15.48 -8.76
C PRO A 35 7.25 -14.09 -8.14
N TRP A 36 6.50 -13.86 -7.04
CA TRP A 36 6.48 -12.58 -6.35
C TRP A 36 7.55 -12.49 -5.29
N THR A 37 8.27 -11.39 -5.35
CA THR A 37 9.22 -10.96 -4.34
C THR A 37 8.95 -9.50 -3.97
N LEU A 38 9.36 -9.11 -2.77
CA LEU A 38 9.44 -7.72 -2.35
C LEU A 38 10.90 -7.41 -2.01
N SER A 39 11.46 -6.39 -2.65
CA SER A 39 12.78 -5.87 -2.28
C SER A 39 12.68 -4.54 -1.55
N ILE A 40 13.57 -4.32 -0.59
CA ILE A 40 13.85 -3.00 -0.02
C ILE A 40 15.33 -2.70 -0.27
N GLU A 41 15.59 -1.60 -0.94
CA GLU A 41 16.92 -1.20 -1.41
C GLU A 41 17.13 0.31 -1.30
N GLY A 42 18.30 0.80 -1.77
CA GLY A 42 18.67 2.21 -1.73
C GLY A 42 19.44 2.56 -0.46
N GLY A 43 19.05 3.62 0.22
CA GLY A 43 19.74 4.12 1.40
C GLY A 43 19.58 3.26 2.65
N CYS A 44 20.10 2.05 2.64
CA CYS A 44 20.10 1.12 3.79
C CYS A 44 21.39 0.30 3.83
N SER A 45 21.78 -0.16 5.02
CA SER A 45 23.01 -0.95 5.21
C SER A 45 22.84 -2.45 4.98
N ALA A 46 21.61 -2.96 4.92
CA ALA A 46 21.29 -4.37 4.74
C ALA A 46 20.12 -4.55 3.76
N PRO A 47 20.27 -4.20 2.47
CA PRO A 47 19.20 -4.40 1.49
C PRO A 47 18.77 -5.86 1.44
N ARG A 48 17.47 -6.10 1.31
CA ARG A 48 16.91 -7.46 1.37
C ARG A 48 15.77 -7.65 0.39
N THR A 49 15.65 -8.87 -0.09
CA THR A 49 14.51 -9.36 -0.89
C THR A 49 13.86 -10.53 -0.16
N TRP A 50 12.55 -10.49 -0.03
CA TRP A 50 11.72 -11.57 0.52
C TRP A 50 10.89 -12.18 -0.60
N SER A 51 10.75 -13.48 -0.59
CA SER A 51 9.69 -14.17 -1.34
C SER A 51 8.32 -13.90 -0.68
N LEU A 52 7.24 -14.09 -1.43
CA LEU A 52 5.88 -14.02 -0.87
C LEU A 52 5.70 -14.98 0.30
N THR A 53 6.25 -16.20 0.19
CA THR A 53 6.17 -17.22 1.24
C THR A 53 6.87 -16.78 2.53
N GLU A 54 8.06 -16.20 2.44
CA GLU A 54 8.78 -15.68 3.63
C GLU A 54 7.98 -14.58 4.33
N LEU A 55 7.37 -13.65 3.56
CA LEU A 55 6.53 -12.60 4.15
C LEU A 55 5.31 -13.20 4.88
N GLN A 56 4.63 -14.17 4.27
CA GLN A 56 3.43 -14.80 4.84
C GLN A 56 3.70 -15.68 6.05
N GLN A 57 4.89 -16.28 6.13
CA GLN A 57 5.33 -17.11 7.27
C GLN A 57 5.93 -16.29 8.41
N GLY A 58 6.30 -15.03 8.14
CA GLY A 58 6.85 -14.12 9.13
C GLY A 58 5.79 -13.50 10.06
N PHE A 59 6.21 -12.45 10.76
CA PHE A 59 5.32 -11.67 11.62
C PHE A 59 4.23 -10.99 10.78
N LYS A 60 2.99 -11.10 11.22
CA LYS A 60 1.84 -10.47 10.56
C LYS A 60 0.84 -9.92 11.57
N ILE A 61 0.07 -8.96 11.12
CA ILE A 61 -1.04 -8.38 11.88
C ILE A 61 -2.33 -8.42 11.07
N ASP A 62 -3.44 -8.37 11.78
CA ASP A 62 -4.76 -8.03 11.25
C ASP A 62 -5.10 -6.60 11.70
N GLN A 63 -5.49 -5.76 10.77
CA GLN A 63 -5.93 -4.40 11.06
C GLN A 63 -7.23 -4.08 10.32
N THR A 64 -8.24 -3.60 11.05
CA THR A 64 -9.48 -3.10 10.45
C THR A 64 -9.36 -1.60 10.19
N LEU A 65 -9.68 -1.17 8.98
CA LEU A 65 -9.55 0.22 8.57
C LEU A 65 -10.60 0.61 7.52
N ASP A 66 -10.78 1.92 7.37
CA ASP A 66 -11.60 2.50 6.31
C ASP A 66 -10.71 2.91 5.14
N ILE A 67 -11.19 2.71 3.93
CA ILE A 67 -10.53 3.20 2.72
C ILE A 67 -11.40 4.23 2.01
N HIS A 68 -10.76 5.27 1.49
CA HIS A 68 -11.39 6.36 0.76
C HIS A 68 -10.67 6.55 -0.58
N CYS A 69 -11.41 6.49 -1.68
CA CYS A 69 -10.83 6.65 -3.01
C CYS A 69 -11.05 8.07 -3.55
N VAL A 70 -10.09 8.62 -4.28
CA VAL A 70 -10.25 9.91 -4.98
C VAL A 70 -11.40 9.90 -6.00
N THR A 71 -11.83 8.71 -6.45
CA THR A 71 -13.01 8.52 -7.30
C THR A 71 -14.34 8.54 -6.53
N ARG A 72 -14.34 9.08 -5.31
CA ARG A 72 -15.50 9.41 -4.47
C ARG A 72 -16.26 8.22 -3.88
N TRP A 73 -15.61 7.10 -3.64
CA TRP A 73 -16.20 6.01 -2.87
C TRP A 73 -15.37 5.68 -1.63
N SER A 74 -16.06 5.16 -0.62
CA SER A 74 -15.45 4.67 0.63
C SER A 74 -15.93 3.27 0.93
N LYS A 75 -15.05 2.42 1.48
CA LYS A 75 -15.38 1.12 2.05
C LYS A 75 -14.92 1.11 3.50
N PHE A 76 -15.85 0.79 4.40
CA PHE A 76 -15.59 0.75 5.84
C PHE A 76 -15.27 -0.66 6.33
N ASP A 77 -14.62 -0.71 7.48
CA ASP A 77 -14.37 -1.92 8.25
C ASP A 77 -13.66 -3.03 7.44
N MET A 78 -12.77 -2.65 6.53
CA MET A 78 -11.96 -3.59 5.75
C MET A 78 -10.88 -4.20 6.64
N LYS A 79 -10.94 -5.52 6.85
CA LYS A 79 -9.92 -6.25 7.62
C LYS A 79 -8.75 -6.61 6.70
N VAL A 80 -7.59 -6.05 6.96
CA VAL A 80 -6.36 -6.24 6.18
C VAL A 80 -5.40 -7.13 6.96
N THR A 81 -4.86 -8.16 6.32
CA THR A 81 -3.79 -9.02 6.87
C THR A 81 -2.50 -8.79 6.10
N GLY A 82 -1.41 -8.56 6.82
CA GLY A 82 -0.10 -8.29 6.24
C GLY A 82 0.97 -8.03 7.28
N VAL A 83 2.16 -7.64 6.82
CA VAL A 83 3.27 -7.24 7.67
C VAL A 83 3.34 -5.72 7.78
N PRO A 84 3.50 -5.14 8.99
CA PRO A 84 3.78 -3.71 9.12
C PRO A 84 5.06 -3.34 8.37
N LEU A 85 5.00 -2.29 7.55
CA LEU A 85 6.16 -1.84 6.78
C LEU A 85 7.38 -1.54 7.67
N LEU A 86 7.16 -0.98 8.87
CA LEU A 86 8.23 -0.66 9.81
C LEU A 86 9.04 -1.89 10.22
N CYS A 87 8.41 -3.07 10.37
CA CYS A 87 9.13 -4.31 10.68
C CYS A 87 10.12 -4.69 9.56
N LEU A 88 9.71 -4.54 8.30
CA LEU A 88 10.60 -4.79 7.15
C LEU A 88 11.72 -3.74 7.05
N MET A 89 11.40 -2.48 7.37
CA MET A 89 12.39 -1.40 7.38
C MET A 89 13.45 -1.60 8.47
N GLU A 90 13.08 -2.07 9.65
CA GLU A 90 14.03 -2.38 10.73
C GLU A 90 15.06 -3.43 10.29
N GLU A 91 14.63 -4.44 9.54
CA GLU A 91 15.54 -5.49 9.03
C GLU A 91 16.59 -4.95 8.05
N VAL A 92 16.24 -3.96 7.21
CA VAL A 92 17.15 -3.41 6.21
C VAL A 92 18.03 -2.27 6.74
N ARG A 93 17.75 -1.76 7.93
CA ARG A 93 18.52 -0.71 8.63
C ARG A 93 18.72 0.53 7.76
N PRO A 94 17.70 1.39 7.61
CA PRO A 94 17.83 2.63 6.85
C PRO A 94 18.96 3.52 7.37
N ASN A 95 19.68 4.16 6.46
CA ASN A 95 20.68 5.15 6.82
C ASN A 95 20.02 6.39 7.45
N SER A 96 20.75 7.10 8.30
CA SER A 96 20.20 8.23 9.08
C SER A 96 19.77 9.45 8.25
N ASP A 97 20.25 9.57 7.02
CA ASP A 97 19.92 10.65 6.09
C ASP A 97 18.69 10.38 5.22
N ILE A 98 18.12 9.16 5.29
CA ILE A 98 16.93 8.78 4.55
C ILE A 98 15.70 9.53 5.07
N LYS A 99 14.91 10.09 4.16
CA LYS A 99 13.70 10.85 4.47
C LYS A 99 12.44 10.33 3.81
N PHE A 100 12.57 9.55 2.75
CA PHE A 100 11.45 9.07 1.93
C PHE A 100 11.61 7.60 1.57
N ALA A 101 10.47 6.97 1.30
CA ALA A 101 10.41 5.67 0.66
C ALA A 101 9.53 5.78 -0.60
N SER A 102 10.07 5.35 -1.73
CA SER A 102 9.33 5.21 -2.99
C SER A 102 8.91 3.76 -3.15
N PHE A 103 7.64 3.54 -3.34
CA PHE A 103 7.02 2.23 -3.54
C PHE A 103 6.78 2.03 -5.03
N VAL A 104 7.24 0.93 -5.59
CA VAL A 104 7.20 0.64 -7.03
C VAL A 104 6.41 -0.64 -7.27
N ALA A 105 5.44 -0.55 -8.17
CA ALA A 105 4.62 -1.68 -8.57
C ALA A 105 5.29 -2.47 -9.70
N ARG A 106 5.04 -3.77 -9.74
CA ARG A 106 5.17 -4.54 -10.98
C ARG A 106 4.05 -4.09 -11.92
N SER A 107 4.35 -3.25 -12.88
CA SER A 107 3.36 -2.73 -13.82
C SER A 107 4.03 -2.22 -15.09
N ASP A 108 3.33 -2.32 -16.23
CA ASP A 108 3.84 -1.90 -17.54
C ASP A 108 4.08 -0.38 -17.64
N ARG A 109 3.51 0.40 -16.71
CA ARG A 109 3.64 1.86 -16.67
C ARG A 109 4.52 2.38 -15.53
N ASN A 110 5.24 1.51 -14.83
CA ASN A 110 6.07 1.89 -13.68
C ASN A 110 5.30 2.69 -12.61
N HIS A 111 4.07 2.22 -12.27
CA HIS A 111 3.30 2.86 -11.20
C HIS A 111 4.10 2.88 -9.92
N SER A 112 4.07 4.02 -9.27
CA SER A 112 4.78 4.25 -8.03
C SER A 112 4.04 5.25 -7.15
N THR A 113 4.34 5.24 -5.88
CA THR A 113 3.94 6.28 -4.92
C THR A 113 5.08 6.53 -3.93
N SER A 114 5.04 7.65 -3.24
CA SER A 114 6.06 8.03 -2.28
C SER A 114 5.42 8.41 -0.94
N LEU A 115 6.13 8.12 0.14
CA LEU A 115 5.79 8.58 1.49
C LEU A 115 7.06 9.09 2.18
N SER A 116 6.91 10.14 3.00
CA SER A 116 7.97 10.53 3.93
C SER A 116 8.11 9.48 5.05
N LEU A 117 9.32 9.31 5.60
CA LEU A 117 9.50 8.44 6.77
C LEU A 117 8.67 8.90 7.96
N LYS A 118 8.47 10.22 8.10
CA LYS A 118 7.59 10.79 9.12
C LYS A 118 6.15 10.32 8.96
N ASP A 119 5.63 10.30 7.72
CA ASP A 119 4.31 9.75 7.46
C ASP A 119 4.27 8.24 7.71
N ILE A 120 5.26 7.47 7.26
CA ILE A 120 5.35 6.03 7.50
C ILE A 120 5.27 5.71 9.00
N GLN A 121 6.03 6.42 9.83
CA GLN A 121 5.98 6.26 11.28
C GLN A 121 4.61 6.60 11.87
N ARG A 122 3.95 7.65 11.36
CA ARG A 122 2.65 8.12 11.86
C ARG A 122 1.49 7.23 11.44
N ILE A 123 1.43 6.80 10.19
CA ILE A 123 0.28 6.06 9.64
C ILE A 123 0.48 4.53 9.61
N GLN A 124 1.70 4.06 9.83
CA GLN A 124 2.06 2.64 9.91
C GLN A 124 1.50 1.81 8.74
N PRO A 125 2.01 2.01 7.51
CA PRO A 125 1.55 1.27 6.35
C PRO A 125 1.76 -0.23 6.50
N ILE A 126 0.93 -1.02 5.81
CA ILE A 126 0.95 -2.48 5.81
C ILE A 126 1.29 -2.97 4.40
N VAL A 127 2.21 -3.91 4.29
CA VAL A 127 2.38 -4.73 3.09
C VAL A 127 1.42 -5.90 3.22
N ALA A 128 0.30 -5.80 2.51
CA ALA A 128 -0.85 -6.69 2.64
C ALA A 128 -0.90 -7.75 1.54
N TRP A 129 -1.40 -8.93 1.87
CA TRP A 129 -1.66 -10.03 0.94
C TRP A 129 -3.07 -10.63 1.05
N GLU A 130 -3.86 -10.21 2.08
CA GLU A 130 -5.19 -10.70 2.33
C GLU A 130 -6.11 -9.59 2.80
N VAL A 131 -7.36 -9.63 2.40
CA VAL A 131 -8.42 -8.72 2.85
C VAL A 131 -9.69 -9.52 3.15
N ASP A 132 -10.31 -9.24 4.30
CA ASP A 132 -11.53 -9.90 4.78
C ASP A 132 -11.41 -11.44 4.83
N GLY A 133 -10.21 -11.96 5.15
CA GLY A 133 -9.91 -13.39 5.23
C GLY A 133 -9.71 -14.09 3.88
N VAL A 134 -9.57 -13.31 2.79
CA VAL A 134 -9.39 -13.84 1.43
C VAL A 134 -8.12 -13.26 0.81
N PRO A 135 -7.26 -14.08 0.16
CA PRO A 135 -6.11 -13.57 -0.57
C PRO A 135 -6.50 -12.47 -1.56
N LEU A 136 -5.68 -11.42 -1.63
CA LEU A 136 -5.89 -10.31 -2.57
C LEU A 136 -5.96 -10.82 -4.00
N SER A 137 -7.06 -10.51 -4.69
CA SER A 137 -7.19 -10.84 -6.10
C SER A 137 -6.21 -10.05 -6.95
N LYS A 138 -5.91 -10.57 -8.13
CA LYS A 138 -5.08 -9.94 -9.15
C LYS A 138 -5.52 -8.48 -9.42
N GLU A 139 -6.83 -8.27 -9.59
CA GLU A 139 -7.42 -6.97 -9.92
C GLU A 139 -7.35 -5.98 -8.75
N HIS A 140 -7.37 -6.46 -7.51
CA HIS A 140 -7.23 -5.64 -6.31
C HIS A 140 -5.77 -5.45 -5.87
N GLY A 141 -4.82 -5.86 -6.69
CA GLY A 141 -3.40 -5.59 -6.48
C GLY A 141 -2.63 -6.70 -5.79
N GLY A 142 -3.22 -7.91 -5.74
CA GLY A 142 -2.52 -9.10 -5.23
C GLY A 142 -1.37 -9.54 -6.13
N PRO A 143 -0.48 -10.38 -5.59
CA PRO A 143 -0.52 -10.95 -4.24
C PRO A 143 0.01 -10.03 -3.13
N LEU A 144 0.71 -8.93 -3.46
CA LEU A 144 1.20 -7.94 -2.49
C LEU A 144 0.72 -6.54 -2.83
N ARG A 145 0.18 -5.85 -1.85
CA ARG A 145 -0.30 -4.49 -1.97
C ARG A 145 0.17 -3.64 -0.78
N LEU A 146 0.56 -2.40 -1.05
CA LEU A 146 0.71 -1.41 0.01
C LEU A 146 -0.67 -0.94 0.46
N ILE A 147 -0.92 -0.88 1.77
CA ILE A 147 -2.08 -0.22 2.38
C ILE A 147 -1.58 0.91 3.26
N THR A 148 -2.10 2.11 3.03
CA THR A 148 -1.70 3.35 3.71
C THR A 148 -2.88 3.90 4.52
N PRO A 149 -3.02 3.55 5.82
CA PRO A 149 -4.12 4.03 6.65
C PRO A 149 -4.20 5.57 6.66
N GLY A 150 -5.43 6.10 6.57
CA GLY A 150 -5.66 7.56 6.63
C GLY A 150 -5.21 8.37 5.42
N LYS A 151 -4.73 7.76 4.37
CA LYS A 151 -4.48 8.40 3.06
C LYS A 151 -5.51 7.96 2.04
N TYR A 152 -5.75 8.78 1.01
CA TYR A 152 -6.55 8.34 -0.13
C TYR A 152 -5.93 7.12 -0.82
N PHE A 153 -6.79 6.23 -1.31
CA PHE A 153 -6.43 4.87 -1.72
C PHE A 153 -5.47 4.78 -2.93
N TYR A 154 -5.25 5.86 -3.66
CA TYR A 154 -4.21 5.91 -4.69
C TYR A 154 -2.79 5.76 -4.11
N LYS A 155 -2.59 6.13 -2.83
CA LYS A 155 -1.33 5.89 -2.09
C LYS A 155 -1.14 4.41 -1.71
N SER A 156 -2.22 3.62 -1.72
CA SER A 156 -2.20 2.18 -1.43
C SER A 156 -1.90 1.40 -2.71
N LEU A 157 -0.61 1.36 -3.09
CA LEU A 157 -0.13 0.86 -4.36
C LEU A 157 -0.43 -0.62 -4.56
N LYS A 158 -1.03 -0.99 -5.72
CA LYS A 158 -1.23 -2.36 -6.17
C LYS A 158 0.09 -2.99 -6.63
N TRP A 159 0.16 -4.31 -6.56
CA TRP A 159 1.29 -5.11 -7.12
C TRP A 159 2.66 -4.66 -6.63
N LEU A 160 2.77 -4.41 -5.34
CA LEU A 160 4.01 -3.94 -4.73
C LEU A 160 5.15 -4.95 -4.95
N GLU A 161 6.24 -4.51 -5.55
CA GLU A 161 7.41 -5.35 -5.84
C GLU A 161 8.69 -4.80 -5.24
N ARG A 162 8.83 -3.46 -5.15
CA ARG A 162 10.06 -2.83 -4.69
C ARG A 162 9.79 -1.59 -3.87
N ILE A 163 10.64 -1.37 -2.87
CA ILE A 163 10.68 -0.16 -2.04
C ILE A 163 12.09 0.41 -2.12
N GLU A 164 12.20 1.67 -2.48
CA GLU A 164 13.49 2.38 -2.57
C GLU A 164 13.56 3.45 -1.49
N LEU A 165 14.59 3.37 -0.65
CA LEU A 165 14.84 4.34 0.43
C LEU A 165 15.65 5.52 -0.11
N LEU A 166 15.14 6.74 0.04
CA LEU A 166 15.63 7.93 -0.63
C LEU A 166 15.90 9.07 0.34
N VAL A 167 16.94 9.86 0.04
CA VAL A 167 17.23 11.12 0.73
C VAL A 167 16.28 12.24 0.30
N GLN A 168 15.92 12.27 -0.99
CA GLN A 168 15.02 13.25 -1.60
C GLN A 168 13.76 12.57 -2.11
N ASP A 169 12.63 13.29 -2.05
CA ASP A 169 11.37 12.76 -2.55
C ASP A 169 11.40 12.54 -4.07
N ARG A 170 10.74 11.47 -4.47
CA ARG A 170 10.48 11.18 -5.87
C ARG A 170 8.98 10.96 -6.04
N LEU A 171 8.31 11.96 -6.61
CA LEU A 171 6.88 11.91 -6.84
C LEU A 171 6.48 10.63 -7.58
N GLY A 172 5.45 9.98 -7.10
CA GLY A 172 4.87 8.80 -7.72
C GLY A 172 4.13 9.11 -9.03
N TYR A 173 3.62 8.06 -9.68
CA TYR A 173 2.95 8.18 -10.96
C TYR A 173 1.75 9.15 -10.89
N TRP A 174 0.80 8.92 -9.96
CA TRP A 174 -0.40 9.74 -9.87
C TRP A 174 -0.16 11.15 -9.32
N GLU A 175 0.87 11.34 -8.50
CA GLU A 175 1.28 12.67 -8.05
C GLU A 175 1.76 13.53 -9.22
N ARG A 176 2.49 12.92 -10.18
CA ARG A 176 2.97 13.63 -11.38
C ARG A 176 1.87 13.84 -12.42
N GLU A 177 1.09 12.78 -12.72
CA GLU A 177 0.11 12.79 -13.80
C GLU A 177 -1.19 13.52 -13.44
N SER A 178 -1.60 13.48 -12.17
CA SER A 178 -2.88 14.01 -11.71
C SER A 178 -2.76 15.10 -10.65
N GLY A 179 -1.54 15.45 -10.23
CA GLY A 179 -1.30 16.48 -9.21
C GLY A 179 -1.87 16.11 -7.82
N TYR A 180 -2.01 14.84 -7.51
CA TYR A 180 -2.44 14.40 -6.17
C TYR A 180 -1.28 14.59 -5.19
N HIS A 181 -1.57 15.24 -4.03
CA HIS A 181 -0.59 15.52 -2.98
C HIS A 181 -1.07 15.04 -1.62
#